data_756b8a925bdb652538c54e8640242172
#
_entry.id   756b8a925bdb652538c54e8640242172
#
_cell.length_a   1.000
_cell.length_b   1.000
_cell.length_c   1.000
_cell.angle_alpha   90.00
_cell.angle_beta   90.00
_cell.angle_gamma   90.00
#
_symmetry.space_group_name_H-M   'P 1'
#
loop_
_entity.id
_entity.type
_entity.pdbx_description
1 polymer ?
#
loop_
_entity_poly.entity_id
_entity_poly.type
_entity_poly.pdbx_seq_one_letter_code
_entity_poly.pdbx_strand_id
1 'polypeptide(L)'
;MRKLWLDDLRWSTVLLVAAYHVCYLFNGAGIFGGIPGAPSIPFFDALAGLVYPWSMVLLFTAAGMSARYSLEGRSPRQFLRERTDKLLVPSTLGLFALHWVTGYLNLKLGGALGAIPAPLVYPLSVLSGCGPLWFLHLLYLYDLLLLLFRRLDPAERLYQLGGRSPLLPP
;
A
#
# COMPACT_ATOMS: atom_id res chain seq x y z
N MET A 1 -24.81 6.98 -2.76
CA MET A 1 -25.13 5.70 -2.07
C MET A 1 -23.84 5.00 -1.72
N ARG A 2 -23.74 4.43 -0.50
CA ARG A 2 -22.57 3.62 -0.10
C ARG A 2 -22.60 2.28 -0.85
N LYS A 3 -21.50 1.94 -1.51
CA LYS A 3 -21.38 0.68 -2.28
C LYS A 3 -20.87 -0.41 -1.33
N LEU A 4 -21.78 -1.17 -0.71
CA LEU A 4 -21.44 -2.22 0.28
C LEU A 4 -20.45 -3.24 -0.27
N TRP A 5 -20.65 -3.69 -1.50
CA TRP A 5 -19.74 -4.64 -2.16
C TRP A 5 -18.28 -4.14 -2.24
N LEU A 6 -18.07 -2.82 -2.35
CA LEU A 6 -16.74 -2.23 -2.40
C LEU A 6 -16.08 -2.22 -1.02
N ASP A 7 -16.89 -2.03 0.03
CA ASP A 7 -16.41 -2.12 1.41
C ASP A 7 -16.04 -3.59 1.74
N ASP A 8 -16.86 -4.56 1.30
CA ASP A 8 -16.60 -5.99 1.47
C ASP A 8 -15.32 -6.43 0.73
N LEU A 9 -15.14 -5.97 -0.51
CA LEU A 9 -13.92 -6.22 -1.28
C LEU A 9 -12.68 -5.69 -0.56
N ARG A 10 -12.73 -4.49 -0.01
CA ARG A 10 -11.63 -3.88 0.75
C ARG A 10 -11.29 -4.68 1.99
N TRP A 11 -12.30 -5.01 2.80
CA TRP A 11 -12.09 -5.79 4.02
C TRP A 11 -11.49 -7.16 3.72
N SER A 12 -12.04 -7.87 2.75
CA SER A 12 -11.53 -9.18 2.32
C SER A 12 -10.07 -9.07 1.85
N THR A 13 -9.75 -8.05 1.07
CA THR A 13 -8.38 -7.85 0.58
C THR A 13 -7.41 -7.47 1.71
N VAL A 14 -7.84 -6.64 2.68
CA VAL A 14 -7.00 -6.32 3.86
C VAL A 14 -6.73 -7.57 4.69
N LEU A 15 -7.72 -8.43 4.93
CA LEU A 15 -7.52 -9.70 5.62
C LEU A 15 -6.58 -10.64 4.87
N LEU A 16 -6.72 -10.71 3.54
CA LEU A 16 -5.82 -11.49 2.68
C LEU A 16 -4.38 -11.00 2.78
N VAL A 17 -4.16 -9.69 2.75
CA VAL A 17 -2.84 -9.08 2.89
C VAL A 17 -2.27 -9.31 4.29
N ALA A 18 -3.08 -9.25 5.35
CA ALA A 18 -2.64 -9.56 6.70
C ALA A 18 -2.20 -11.03 6.80
N ALA A 19 -2.99 -11.97 6.28
CA ALA A 19 -2.64 -13.39 6.22
C ALA A 19 -1.35 -13.62 5.41
N TYR A 20 -1.22 -12.94 4.25
CA TYR A 20 0.00 -12.97 3.46
C TYR A 20 1.23 -12.54 4.26
N HIS A 21 1.15 -11.44 5.02
CA HIS A 21 2.30 -10.97 5.81
C HIS A 21 2.70 -11.95 6.92
N VAL A 22 1.73 -12.65 7.53
CA VAL A 22 2.04 -13.71 8.49
C VAL A 22 2.77 -14.88 7.81
N CYS A 23 2.28 -15.35 6.66
CA CYS A 23 2.93 -16.41 5.90
C CYS A 23 4.33 -15.99 5.44
N TYR A 24 4.48 -14.72 5.04
CA TYR A 24 5.73 -14.15 4.58
C TYR A 24 6.83 -14.13 5.66
N LEU A 25 6.48 -14.02 6.94
CA LEU A 25 7.45 -14.09 8.05
C LEU A 25 8.18 -15.44 8.11
N PHE A 26 7.52 -16.51 7.67
CA PHE A 26 8.04 -17.88 7.69
C PHE A 26 8.48 -18.38 6.31
N ASN A 27 8.80 -17.46 5.37
CA ASN A 27 9.28 -17.85 4.05
C ASN A 27 10.78 -18.23 4.10
N GLY A 28 11.14 -19.30 3.37
CA GLY A 28 12.51 -19.76 3.25
C GLY A 28 13.35 -19.01 2.21
N ALA A 29 12.73 -18.11 1.44
CA ALA A 29 13.39 -17.42 0.32
C ALA A 29 14.33 -16.29 0.74
N GLY A 30 14.42 -15.96 2.04
CA GLY A 30 15.28 -14.89 2.55
C GLY A 30 14.96 -13.50 2.03
N ILE A 31 13.76 -13.32 1.47
CA ILE A 31 13.30 -12.03 0.95
C ILE A 31 13.08 -11.07 2.13
N PHE A 32 13.39 -9.79 1.92
CA PHE A 32 13.31 -8.73 2.92
C PHE A 32 12.07 -8.82 3.82
N GLY A 33 12.26 -9.15 5.10
CA GLY A 33 11.20 -9.16 6.11
C GLY A 33 10.91 -10.50 6.76
N GLY A 34 11.53 -11.61 6.32
CA GLY A 34 11.49 -12.89 7.03
C GLY A 34 12.28 -12.81 8.34
N ILE A 35 11.93 -13.64 9.32
CA ILE A 35 12.66 -13.73 10.59
C ILE A 35 13.93 -14.57 10.34
N PRO A 36 15.14 -14.01 10.50
CA PRO A 36 16.37 -14.76 10.33
C PRO A 36 16.40 -15.98 11.25
N GLY A 37 16.61 -17.18 10.67
CA GLY A 37 16.63 -18.44 11.41
C GLY A 37 15.26 -19.05 11.72
N ALA A 38 14.16 -18.45 11.28
CA ALA A 38 12.84 -19.06 11.34
C ALA A 38 12.78 -20.28 10.39
N PRO A 39 12.07 -21.37 10.78
CA PRO A 39 11.88 -22.50 9.89
C PRO A 39 11.05 -22.09 8.68
N SER A 40 11.53 -22.43 7.47
CA SER A 40 10.73 -22.27 6.28
C SER A 40 9.64 -23.32 6.23
N ILE A 41 8.42 -22.89 5.90
CA ILE A 41 7.27 -23.76 5.73
C ILE A 41 6.86 -23.71 4.26
N PRO A 42 7.12 -24.79 3.45
CA PRO A 42 6.86 -24.76 2.00
C PRO A 42 5.42 -24.40 1.61
N PHE A 43 4.46 -24.75 2.45
CA PHE A 43 3.06 -24.36 2.25
C PHE A 43 2.89 -22.82 2.31
N PHE A 44 3.58 -22.13 3.22
CA PHE A 44 3.51 -20.68 3.33
C PHE A 44 4.24 -19.98 2.18
N ASP A 45 5.33 -20.57 1.69
CA ASP A 45 6.02 -20.08 0.49
C ASP A 45 5.11 -20.13 -0.74
N ALA A 46 4.43 -21.25 -0.94
CA ALA A 46 3.47 -21.41 -2.04
C ALA A 46 2.29 -20.43 -1.92
N LEU A 47 1.73 -20.27 -0.73
CA LEU A 47 0.62 -19.37 -0.46
C LEU A 47 1.04 -17.90 -0.65
N ALA A 48 2.20 -17.52 -0.16
CA ALA A 48 2.74 -16.19 -0.36
C ALA A 48 2.98 -15.88 -1.85
N GLY A 49 3.56 -16.82 -2.60
CA GLY A 49 3.77 -16.70 -4.04
C GLY A 49 2.48 -16.59 -4.84
N LEU A 50 1.42 -17.27 -4.42
CA LEU A 50 0.10 -17.21 -5.05
C LEU A 50 -0.60 -15.88 -4.76
N VAL A 51 -0.56 -15.41 -3.52
CA VAL A 51 -1.33 -14.23 -3.07
C VAL A 51 -0.68 -12.92 -3.49
N TYR A 52 0.66 -12.84 -3.44
CA TYR A 52 1.43 -11.61 -3.66
C TYR A 52 1.05 -10.84 -4.94
N PRO A 53 1.06 -11.45 -6.15
CA PRO A 53 0.82 -10.70 -7.37
C PRO A 53 -0.62 -10.15 -7.47
N TRP A 54 -1.59 -10.84 -6.90
CA TRP A 54 -3.01 -10.46 -6.99
C TRP A 54 -3.43 -9.47 -5.91
N SER A 55 -2.90 -9.61 -4.70
CA SER A 55 -3.30 -8.78 -3.55
C SER A 55 -3.06 -7.30 -3.81
N MET A 56 -1.93 -6.94 -4.40
CA MET A 56 -1.60 -5.54 -4.73
C MET A 56 -2.52 -4.99 -5.82
N VAL A 57 -2.77 -5.75 -6.88
CA VAL A 57 -3.68 -5.33 -7.96
C VAL A 57 -5.09 -5.09 -7.41
N LEU A 58 -5.61 -6.01 -6.57
CA LEU A 58 -6.92 -5.87 -5.95
C LEU A 58 -7.01 -4.63 -5.05
N LEU A 59 -5.98 -4.39 -4.21
CA LEU A 59 -5.95 -3.23 -3.33
C LEU A 59 -5.97 -1.91 -4.11
N PHE A 60 -5.11 -1.79 -5.13
CA PHE A 60 -5.06 -0.56 -5.94
C PHE A 60 -6.33 -0.37 -6.75
N THR A 61 -6.92 -1.43 -7.30
CA THR A 61 -8.18 -1.36 -8.05
C THR A 61 -9.32 -0.92 -7.13
N ALA A 62 -9.47 -1.55 -5.97
CA ALA A 62 -10.49 -1.18 -4.99
C ALA A 62 -10.33 0.26 -4.48
N ALA A 63 -9.09 0.69 -4.25
CA ALA A 63 -8.78 2.05 -3.84
C ALA A 63 -9.08 3.07 -4.94
N GLY A 64 -8.70 2.79 -6.18
CA GLY A 64 -8.98 3.66 -7.35
C GLY A 64 -10.46 3.84 -7.60
N MET A 65 -11.25 2.74 -7.59
CA MET A 65 -12.72 2.81 -7.71
C MET A 65 -13.32 3.67 -6.59
N SER A 66 -12.86 3.46 -5.37
CA SER A 66 -13.32 4.23 -4.22
C SER A 66 -12.96 5.72 -4.30
N ALA A 67 -11.77 6.05 -4.77
CA ALA A 67 -11.34 7.44 -4.96
C ALA A 67 -12.24 8.12 -5.99
N ARG A 68 -12.52 7.46 -7.12
CA ARG A 68 -13.41 7.98 -8.15
C ARG A 68 -14.81 8.27 -7.60
N TYR A 69 -15.48 7.28 -6.97
CA TYR A 69 -16.81 7.49 -6.37
C TYR A 69 -16.82 8.57 -5.28
N SER A 70 -15.73 8.69 -4.55
CA SER A 70 -15.59 9.74 -3.54
C SER A 70 -15.54 11.14 -4.14
N LEU A 71 -14.97 11.28 -5.35
CA LEU A 71 -14.88 12.53 -6.08
C LEU A 71 -16.18 12.97 -6.73
N GLU A 72 -17.12 12.06 -7.03
CA GLU A 72 -18.42 12.39 -7.62
C GLU A 72 -19.28 13.28 -6.69
N GLY A 73 -19.10 13.15 -5.38
CA GLY A 73 -19.90 13.89 -4.39
C GLY A 73 -19.15 14.98 -3.62
N ARG A 74 -17.90 15.29 -3.99
CA ARG A 74 -17.03 16.20 -3.22
C ARG A 74 -16.23 17.14 -4.10
N SER A 75 -15.89 18.31 -3.56
CA SER A 75 -14.94 19.20 -4.23
C SER A 75 -13.51 18.60 -4.16
N PRO A 76 -12.65 18.90 -5.15
CA PRO A 76 -11.26 18.43 -5.14
C PRO A 76 -10.49 18.80 -3.87
N ARG A 77 -10.74 19.99 -3.33
CA ARG A 77 -10.10 20.44 -2.07
C ARG A 77 -10.56 19.63 -0.86
N GLN A 78 -11.86 19.37 -0.76
CA GLN A 78 -12.41 18.55 0.32
C GLN A 78 -11.89 17.11 0.25
N PHE A 79 -11.88 16.52 -0.95
CA PHE A 79 -11.34 15.19 -1.19
C PHE A 79 -9.88 15.11 -0.74
N LEU A 80 -9.03 16.05 -1.20
CA LEU A 80 -7.60 16.05 -0.86
C LEU A 80 -7.39 16.18 0.64
N ARG A 81 -8.12 17.09 1.31
CA ARG A 81 -8.02 17.26 2.76
C ARG A 81 -8.36 15.97 3.50
N GLU A 82 -9.47 15.31 3.15
CA GLU A 82 -9.87 14.05 3.77
C GLU A 82 -8.84 12.93 3.53
N ARG A 83 -8.20 12.89 2.35
CA ARG A 83 -7.14 11.93 2.05
C ARG A 83 -5.86 12.23 2.81
N THR A 84 -5.49 13.51 2.93
CA THR A 84 -4.36 13.92 3.76
C THR A 84 -4.57 13.49 5.22
N ASP A 85 -5.72 13.79 5.80
CA ASP A 85 -6.02 13.48 7.19
C ASP A 85 -6.14 11.96 7.46
N LYS A 86 -6.59 11.17 6.48
CA LYS A 86 -6.84 9.73 6.65
C LYS A 86 -5.70 8.83 6.19
N LEU A 87 -4.88 9.26 5.24
CA LEU A 87 -3.79 8.46 4.67
C LEU A 87 -2.42 9.04 5.02
N LEU A 88 -2.16 10.28 4.60
CA LEU A 88 -0.82 10.85 4.70
C LEU A 88 -0.40 11.11 6.15
N VAL A 89 -1.24 11.80 6.93
CA VAL A 89 -0.91 12.15 8.32
C VAL A 89 -0.67 10.91 9.18
N PRO A 90 -1.60 9.92 9.28
CA PRO A 90 -1.36 8.77 10.14
C PRO A 90 -0.23 7.86 9.64
N SER A 91 -0.05 7.71 8.33
CA SER A 91 1.06 6.90 7.80
C SER A 91 2.42 7.57 8.05
N THR A 92 2.51 8.88 7.89
CA THR A 92 3.75 9.63 8.16
C THR A 92 4.07 9.64 9.65
N LEU A 93 3.10 9.93 10.51
CA LEU A 93 3.30 9.87 11.96
C LEU A 93 3.68 8.45 12.41
N GLY A 94 2.99 7.42 11.88
CA GLY A 94 3.30 6.02 12.16
C GLY A 94 4.72 5.65 11.74
N LEU A 95 5.16 6.13 10.58
CA LEU A 95 6.50 5.87 10.06
C LEU A 95 7.58 6.43 11.00
N PHE A 96 7.46 7.71 11.36
CA PHE A 96 8.48 8.38 12.18
C PHE A 96 8.38 8.02 13.66
N ALA A 97 7.18 7.77 14.21
CA ALA A 97 6.99 7.52 15.63
C ALA A 97 7.17 6.04 16.01
N LEU A 98 6.77 5.10 15.15
CA LEU A 98 6.70 3.67 15.50
C LEU A 98 7.56 2.80 14.59
N HIS A 99 7.49 2.98 13.28
CA HIS A 99 8.10 2.06 12.32
C HIS A 99 9.63 2.17 12.23
N TRP A 100 10.22 3.26 12.71
CA TRP A 100 11.68 3.33 12.84
C TRP A 100 12.24 2.23 13.74
N VAL A 101 11.47 1.77 14.74
CA VAL A 101 11.89 0.64 15.61
C VAL A 101 12.03 -0.65 14.79
N THR A 102 11.04 -0.93 13.94
CA THR A 102 11.10 -2.08 13.01
C THR A 102 12.29 -1.97 12.08
N GLY A 103 12.54 -0.79 11.52
CA GLY A 103 13.70 -0.56 10.66
C GLY A 103 15.03 -0.67 11.39
N TYR A 104 15.11 -0.17 12.62
CA TYR A 104 16.30 -0.38 13.46
C TYR A 104 16.58 -1.86 13.69
N LEU A 105 15.53 -2.64 14.00
CA LEU A 105 15.65 -4.09 14.17
C LEU A 105 16.08 -4.78 12.87
N ASN A 106 15.55 -4.37 11.73
CA ASN A 106 15.97 -4.88 10.43
C ASN A 106 17.45 -4.62 10.15
N LEU A 107 17.93 -3.41 10.40
CA LEU A 107 19.34 -3.05 10.24
C LEU A 107 20.25 -3.81 11.22
N LYS A 108 19.79 -4.00 12.46
CA LYS A 108 20.52 -4.74 13.48
C LYS A 108 20.63 -6.22 13.13
N LEU A 109 19.52 -6.85 12.80
CA LEU A 109 19.46 -8.28 12.45
C LEU A 109 20.18 -8.58 11.13
N GLY A 110 20.13 -7.64 10.17
CA GLY A 110 20.87 -7.71 8.91
C GLY A 110 22.38 -7.43 9.04
N GLY A 111 22.88 -7.13 10.25
CA GLY A 111 24.31 -6.85 10.49
C GLY A 111 24.82 -5.51 9.95
N ALA A 112 23.95 -4.68 9.41
CA ALA A 112 24.33 -3.40 8.78
C ALA A 112 24.58 -2.27 9.80
N LEU A 113 24.07 -2.40 11.03
CA LEU A 113 24.07 -1.32 12.02
C LEU A 113 25.47 -0.82 12.38
N GLY A 114 26.47 -1.73 12.45
CA GLY A 114 27.85 -1.38 12.80
C GLY A 114 28.59 -0.57 11.74
N ALA A 115 28.11 -0.58 10.49
CA ALA A 115 28.70 0.17 9.38
C ALA A 115 28.05 1.56 9.19
N ILE A 116 26.99 1.86 9.93
CA ILE A 116 26.21 3.10 9.78
C ILE A 116 26.70 4.17 10.77
N PRO A 117 27.09 5.37 10.32
CA PRO A 117 27.40 6.50 11.20
C PRO A 117 26.19 6.85 12.10
N ALA A 118 26.46 7.13 13.39
CA ALA A 118 25.42 7.37 14.39
C ALA A 118 24.29 8.34 13.96
N PRO A 119 24.56 9.49 13.31
CA PRO A 119 23.49 10.42 12.89
C PRO A 119 22.59 9.85 11.78
N LEU A 120 23.05 8.86 11.03
CA LEU A 120 22.30 8.22 9.96
C LEU A 120 21.46 7.01 10.40
N VAL A 121 21.68 6.53 11.63
CA VAL A 121 20.95 5.35 12.15
C VAL A 121 19.44 5.59 12.15
N TYR A 122 18.98 6.73 12.69
CA TYR A 122 17.55 7.03 12.74
C TYR A 122 16.92 7.18 11.33
N PRO A 123 17.42 8.06 10.43
CA PRO A 123 16.81 8.20 9.10
C PRO A 123 16.85 6.91 8.28
N LEU A 124 17.91 6.12 8.35
CA LEU A 124 17.97 4.83 7.67
C LEU A 124 17.04 3.79 8.31
N SER A 125 16.85 3.84 9.62
CA SER A 125 15.84 3.02 10.31
C SER A 125 14.42 3.37 9.86
N VAL A 126 14.10 4.67 9.72
CA VAL A 126 12.80 5.12 9.18
C VAL A 126 12.57 4.56 7.77
N LEU A 127 13.56 4.66 6.89
CA LEU A 127 13.47 4.15 5.52
C LEU A 127 13.34 2.61 5.48
N SER A 128 14.15 1.91 6.26
CA SER A 128 14.11 0.44 6.35
C SER A 128 12.82 -0.07 7.01
N GLY A 129 12.21 0.74 7.88
CA GLY A 129 10.98 0.40 8.61
C GLY A 129 9.69 0.74 7.88
N CYS A 130 9.74 1.21 6.64
CA CYS A 130 8.53 1.67 5.93
C CYS A 130 7.43 0.59 5.85
N GLY A 131 7.81 -0.70 5.73
CA GLY A 131 6.88 -1.83 5.79
C GLY A 131 5.58 -1.58 5.00
N PRO A 132 4.39 -1.92 5.53
CA PRO A 132 3.12 -1.73 4.83
C PRO A 132 2.72 -0.26 4.63
N LEU A 133 3.38 0.70 5.29
CA LEU A 133 3.03 2.12 5.19
C LEU A 133 3.34 2.73 3.81
N TRP A 134 4.29 2.15 3.04
CA TRP A 134 4.58 2.58 1.68
C TRP A 134 3.32 2.56 0.80
N PHE A 135 2.43 1.60 1.03
CA PHE A 135 1.18 1.48 0.29
C PHE A 135 0.26 2.69 0.51
N LEU A 136 0.14 3.19 1.75
CA LEU A 136 -0.67 4.37 2.06
C LEU A 136 -0.12 5.64 1.42
N HIS A 137 1.21 5.81 1.40
CA HIS A 137 1.86 6.92 0.72
C HIS A 137 1.65 6.86 -0.79
N LEU A 138 1.73 5.66 -1.37
CA LEU A 138 1.50 5.45 -2.80
C LEU A 138 0.02 5.68 -3.16
N LEU A 139 -0.93 5.25 -2.32
CA LEU A 139 -2.34 5.58 -2.50
C LEU A 139 -2.58 7.09 -2.51
N TYR A 140 -1.95 7.82 -1.60
CA TYR A 140 -2.06 9.28 -1.57
C TYR A 140 -1.47 9.91 -2.84
N LEU A 141 -0.35 9.41 -3.34
CA LEU A 141 0.22 9.83 -4.61
C LEU A 141 -0.74 9.57 -5.78
N TYR A 142 -1.38 8.42 -5.82
CA TYR A 142 -2.40 8.11 -6.84
C TYR A 142 -3.62 9.04 -6.73
N ASP A 143 -4.05 9.40 -5.54
CA ASP A 143 -5.13 10.38 -5.34
C ASP A 143 -4.73 11.77 -5.90
N LEU A 144 -3.48 12.19 -5.73
CA LEU A 144 -2.95 13.43 -6.34
C LEU A 144 -2.91 13.34 -7.87
N LEU A 145 -2.42 12.21 -8.42
CA LEU A 145 -2.39 11.97 -9.86
C LEU A 145 -3.80 11.95 -10.44
N LEU A 146 -4.77 11.34 -9.77
CA LEU A 146 -6.17 11.33 -10.20
C LEU A 146 -6.74 12.75 -10.29
N LEU A 147 -6.46 13.61 -9.30
CA LEU A 147 -6.87 15.01 -9.34
C LEU A 147 -6.19 15.78 -10.47
N LEU A 148 -4.90 15.54 -10.70
CA LEU A 148 -4.16 16.14 -11.79
C LEU A 148 -4.73 15.74 -13.15
N PHE A 149 -4.94 14.43 -13.38
CA PHE A 149 -5.55 13.93 -14.62
C PHE A 149 -6.94 14.53 -14.84
N ARG A 150 -7.77 14.60 -13.81
CA ARG A 150 -9.11 15.20 -13.90
C ARG A 150 -9.06 16.69 -14.21
N ARG A 151 -8.01 17.38 -13.80
CA ARG A 151 -7.79 18.80 -14.14
C ARG A 151 -7.31 18.96 -15.59
N LEU A 152 -6.51 18.03 -16.11
CA LEU A 152 -5.98 18.05 -17.47
C LEU A 152 -6.99 17.57 -18.51
N ASP A 153 -7.87 16.63 -18.13
CA ASP A 153 -8.95 16.08 -18.97
C ASP A 153 -10.33 16.29 -18.33
N PRO A 154 -10.84 17.54 -18.27
CA PRO A 154 -12.15 17.85 -17.68
C PRO A 154 -13.32 17.20 -18.44
N ALA A 155 -13.14 16.86 -19.70
CA ALA A 155 -14.15 16.18 -20.53
C ALA A 155 -14.15 14.66 -20.40
N GLU A 156 -13.33 14.11 -19.52
CA GLU A 156 -13.19 12.66 -19.28
C GLU A 156 -12.98 11.83 -20.57
N ARG A 157 -12.26 12.38 -21.55
CA ARG A 157 -12.03 11.74 -22.87
C ARG A 157 -11.33 10.40 -22.75
N LEU A 158 -10.33 10.31 -21.86
CA LEU A 158 -9.60 9.07 -21.60
C LEU A 158 -10.53 7.99 -21.05
N TYR A 159 -11.45 8.36 -20.17
CA TYR A 159 -12.44 7.44 -19.62
C TYR A 159 -13.44 6.97 -20.68
N GLN A 160 -13.91 7.89 -21.52
CA GLN A 160 -14.83 7.54 -22.63
C GLN A 160 -14.16 6.63 -23.66
N LEU A 161 -12.85 6.77 -23.91
CA LEU A 161 -12.08 5.88 -24.76
C LEU A 161 -12.02 4.46 -24.16
N GLY A 162 -11.82 4.34 -22.85
CA GLY A 162 -11.83 3.04 -22.14
C GLY A 162 -13.20 2.36 -22.19
N GLY A 163 -14.29 3.12 -22.01
CA GLY A 163 -15.67 2.61 -22.07
C GLY A 163 -16.13 2.20 -23.48
N ARG A 164 -15.42 2.62 -24.53
CA ARG A 164 -15.66 2.20 -25.92
C ARG A 164 -14.88 0.93 -26.31
N SER A 165 -14.06 0.42 -25.41
CA SER A 165 -13.33 -0.84 -25.66
C SER A 165 -14.33 -2.01 -25.76
N PRO A 166 -14.27 -2.82 -26.82
CA PRO A 166 -15.15 -3.98 -26.99
C PRO A 166 -14.91 -5.09 -25.95
N LEU A 167 -13.91 -4.92 -25.09
CA LEU A 167 -13.56 -5.86 -24.02
C LEU A 167 -14.31 -5.59 -22.71
N LEU A 168 -15.05 -4.49 -22.60
CA LEU A 168 -15.86 -4.17 -21.42
C LEU A 168 -17.33 -4.17 -21.84
N PRO A 169 -18.16 -5.12 -21.33
CA PRO A 169 -19.61 -5.08 -21.55
C PRO A 169 -20.20 -3.82 -20.92
N PRO A 170 -21.33 -3.32 -21.46
CA PRO A 170 -21.99 -2.11 -20.98
C PRO A 170 -22.49 -2.24 -19.53
#